data_6507232cb5b9c756147560fed7daff36
#
_entry.id   6507232cb5b9c756147560fed7daff36
#
_cell.length_a   1.000
_cell.length_b   1.000
_cell.length_c   1.000
_cell.angle_alpha   90.00
_cell.angle_beta   90.00
_cell.angle_gamma   90.00
#
_symmetry.space_group_name_H-M   'P 1'
#
loop_
_entity.id
_entity.type
_entity.pdbx_description
1 polymer ?
#
loop_
_entity_poly.entity_id
_entity_poly.type
_entity_poly.pdbx_seq_one_letter_code
_entity_poly.pdbx_strand_id
1 'polypeptide(L)'
;MSVSAAPTMVPLSADLEHSPRDTILDASARCFMEHGFKATSIDDIARRLGATKGMVYHYFDSKSDLFFEIHQRAMDALVQAVDPEVRRRAPALERLHGMARRHVETLIETQHYQRAVVEGVQMHLRVSTTEAQRQRLMQLQDRRRRYEQVFLKVLNQGIDEGDLDATEPRIAIKPVLGALNSVINWYHPRYDDAPGSRERLGDGGGTVALRGLVA
;
A
#
# COMPACT_ATOMS: atom_id res chain seq x y z
N MET A 1 35.23 7.99 30.01
CA MET A 1 34.28 9.09 29.82
C MET A 1 33.77 8.98 28.41
N SER A 2 32.61 8.27 28.23
CA SER A 2 31.98 8.08 26.91
C SER A 2 30.92 9.14 26.72
N VAL A 3 31.15 10.00 25.74
CA VAL A 3 30.18 11.04 25.33
C VAL A 3 29.13 10.36 24.44
N SER A 4 27.91 10.26 24.97
CA SER A 4 26.73 9.82 24.20
C SER A 4 26.39 10.90 23.17
N ALA A 5 26.48 10.55 21.88
CA ALA A 5 26.05 11.42 20.81
C ALA A 5 24.50 11.42 20.77
N ALA A 6 23.91 12.59 20.94
CA ALA A 6 22.50 12.83 20.74
C ALA A 6 22.11 12.58 19.27
N PRO A 7 20.91 12.06 18.98
CA PRO A 7 20.47 11.86 17.60
C PRO A 7 20.31 13.21 16.91
N THR A 8 21.03 13.40 15.83
CA THR A 8 20.95 14.58 14.96
C THR A 8 19.54 14.63 14.36
N MET A 9 18.78 15.66 14.73
CA MET A 9 17.54 16.01 14.07
C MET A 9 17.86 16.39 12.61
N VAL A 10 17.42 15.57 11.68
CA VAL A 10 17.44 15.92 10.25
C VAL A 10 16.34 16.97 10.04
N PRO A 11 16.68 18.20 9.57
CA PRO A 11 15.65 19.17 9.25
C PRO A 11 14.80 18.65 8.10
N LEU A 12 13.47 18.77 8.23
CA LEU A 12 12.51 18.51 7.16
C LEU A 12 12.89 19.40 5.96
N SER A 13 13.44 18.81 4.91
CA SER A 13 13.64 19.50 3.65
C SER A 13 12.27 19.99 3.15
N ALA A 14 12.17 21.31 3.05
CA ALA A 14 11.07 21.98 2.38
C ALA A 14 11.05 21.57 0.92
N ASP A 15 10.07 20.74 0.55
CA ASP A 15 9.56 20.66 -0.82
C ASP A 15 8.25 19.87 -0.82
N LEU A 16 7.21 20.55 -1.29
CA LEU A 16 5.82 20.21 -1.44
C LEU A 16 4.98 20.40 -0.16
N GLU A 17 3.99 21.29 -0.28
CA GLU A 17 3.00 21.64 0.76
C GLU A 17 2.16 20.42 1.18
N HIS A 18 2.73 19.54 1.97
CA HIS A 18 1.96 18.51 2.66
C HIS A 18 1.16 19.21 3.76
N SER A 19 -0.16 19.02 3.74
CA SER A 19 -0.98 19.54 4.82
C SER A 19 -0.49 18.97 6.15
N PRO A 20 -0.65 19.68 7.28
CA PRO A 20 -0.31 19.13 8.60
C PRO A 20 -0.95 17.76 8.85
N ARG A 21 -2.12 17.53 8.29
CA ARG A 21 -2.85 16.27 8.34
C ARG A 21 -2.10 15.15 7.63
N ASP A 22 -1.56 15.41 6.44
CA ASP A 22 -0.76 14.44 5.67
C ASP A 22 0.56 14.11 6.37
N THR A 23 1.22 15.12 6.96
CA THR A 23 2.44 14.94 7.74
C THR A 23 2.22 14.03 8.95
N ILE A 24 1.11 14.20 9.66
CA ILE A 24 0.72 13.34 10.79
C ILE A 24 0.46 11.92 10.30
N LEU A 25 -0.23 11.77 9.18
CA LEU A 25 -0.57 10.47 8.61
C LEU A 25 0.68 9.68 8.19
N ASP A 26 1.64 10.35 7.53
CA ASP A 26 2.91 9.76 7.12
C ASP A 26 3.74 9.30 8.34
N ALA A 27 3.89 10.16 9.34
CA ALA A 27 4.58 9.81 10.58
C ALA A 27 3.91 8.63 11.31
N SER A 28 2.57 8.59 11.32
CA SER A 28 1.80 7.50 11.91
C SER A 28 2.02 6.19 11.17
N ALA A 29 2.00 6.20 9.83
CA ALA A 29 2.26 5.02 9.02
C ALA A 29 3.67 4.45 9.27
N ARG A 30 4.68 5.33 9.39
CA ARG A 30 6.05 4.93 9.74
C ARG A 30 6.14 4.32 11.15
N CYS A 31 5.50 4.93 12.15
CA CYS A 31 5.46 4.37 13.50
C CYS A 31 4.77 3.00 13.52
N PHE A 32 3.66 2.85 12.81
CA PHE A 32 2.95 1.57 12.74
C PHE A 32 3.77 0.50 12.00
N MET A 33 4.48 0.85 10.94
CA MET A 33 5.38 -0.05 10.23
C MET A 33 6.56 -0.51 11.10
N GLU A 34 7.14 0.41 11.90
CA GLU A 34 8.35 0.12 12.68
C GLU A 34 8.06 -0.65 13.98
N HIS A 35 6.97 -0.32 14.65
CA HIS A 35 6.64 -0.82 16.00
C HIS A 35 5.35 -1.63 16.06
N GLY A 36 4.60 -1.67 14.98
CA GLY A 36 3.26 -2.26 14.94
C GLY A 36 2.19 -1.33 15.53
N PHE A 37 0.95 -1.51 15.07
CA PHE A 37 -0.18 -0.69 15.52
C PHE A 37 -0.41 -0.76 17.03
N LYS A 38 -0.30 -1.96 17.64
CA LYS A 38 -0.60 -2.16 19.07
C LYS A 38 0.38 -1.41 19.97
N ALA A 39 1.66 -1.52 19.69
CA ALA A 39 2.73 -0.93 20.51
C ALA A 39 2.88 0.59 20.32
N THR A 40 2.45 1.14 19.18
CA THR A 40 2.53 2.58 18.91
C THR A 40 1.46 3.34 19.70
N SER A 41 1.86 4.40 20.39
CA SER A 41 0.97 5.38 21.04
C SER A 41 0.88 6.68 20.23
N ILE A 42 -0.13 7.53 20.55
CA ILE A 42 -0.21 8.89 19.97
C ILE A 42 0.98 9.75 20.42
N ASP A 43 1.52 9.50 21.61
CA ASP A 43 2.70 10.20 22.12
C ASP A 43 3.98 9.85 21.30
N ASP A 44 4.09 8.61 20.81
CA ASP A 44 5.21 8.21 19.95
C ASP A 44 5.14 8.91 18.58
N ILE A 45 3.92 9.01 18.02
CA ILE A 45 3.68 9.74 16.77
C ILE A 45 4.00 11.24 16.96
N ALA A 46 3.51 11.86 18.04
CA ALA A 46 3.78 13.26 18.34
C ALA A 46 5.29 13.52 18.53
N ARG A 47 5.99 12.63 19.23
CA ARG A 47 7.45 12.71 19.43
C ARG A 47 8.19 12.60 18.09
N ARG A 48 7.79 11.72 17.20
CA ARG A 48 8.38 11.59 15.85
C ARG A 48 8.25 12.87 15.03
N LEU A 49 7.13 13.58 15.23
CA LEU A 49 6.83 14.86 14.54
C LEU A 49 7.52 16.07 15.18
N GLY A 50 8.10 15.92 16.36
CA GLY A 50 8.51 17.08 17.17
C GLY A 50 7.33 17.97 17.59
N ALA A 51 6.14 17.39 17.72
CA ALA A 51 4.88 18.06 17.99
C ALA A 51 4.27 17.61 19.33
N THR A 52 3.15 18.24 19.70
CA THR A 52 2.38 17.85 20.88
C THR A 52 1.31 16.82 20.55
N LYS A 53 0.92 16.00 21.53
CA LYS A 53 -0.22 15.08 21.43
C LYS A 53 -1.53 15.79 21.04
N GLY A 54 -1.73 17.02 21.56
CA GLY A 54 -2.87 17.86 21.21
C GLY A 54 -2.94 18.20 19.73
N MET A 55 -1.79 18.40 19.07
CA MET A 55 -1.75 18.61 17.63
C MET A 55 -2.26 17.39 16.86
N VAL A 56 -1.91 16.17 17.26
CA VAL A 56 -2.41 14.96 16.60
C VAL A 56 -3.91 14.82 16.81
N TYR A 57 -4.41 15.03 18.03
CA TYR A 57 -5.85 14.96 18.33
C TYR A 57 -6.69 16.07 17.70
N HIS A 58 -6.06 17.18 17.27
CA HIS A 58 -6.75 18.23 16.51
C HIS A 58 -7.20 17.71 15.13
N TYR A 59 -6.47 16.77 14.53
CA TYR A 59 -6.75 16.23 13.20
C TYR A 59 -7.38 14.84 13.18
N PHE A 60 -7.19 14.04 14.24
CA PHE A 60 -7.64 12.65 14.30
C PHE A 60 -8.18 12.33 15.71
N ASP A 61 -9.40 11.82 15.78
CA ASP A 61 -10.07 11.54 17.05
C ASP A 61 -9.44 10.36 17.80
N SER A 62 -8.82 9.42 17.07
CA SER A 62 -8.26 8.22 17.68
C SER A 62 -7.11 7.62 16.85
N LYS A 63 -6.34 6.73 17.47
CA LYS A 63 -5.35 5.90 16.77
C LYS A 63 -5.99 5.01 15.70
N SER A 64 -7.21 4.56 15.91
CA SER A 64 -7.97 3.79 14.91
C SER A 64 -8.33 4.64 13.69
N ASP A 65 -8.64 5.92 13.86
CA ASP A 65 -8.93 6.81 12.73
C ASP A 65 -7.70 7.01 11.86
N LEU A 66 -6.53 7.20 12.47
CA LEU A 66 -5.24 7.21 11.76
C LEU A 66 -5.04 5.93 10.94
N PHE A 67 -5.29 4.76 11.55
CA PHE A 67 -5.15 3.49 10.85
C PHE A 67 -6.08 3.35 9.65
N PHE A 68 -7.35 3.69 9.82
CA PHE A 68 -8.33 3.60 8.74
C PHE A 68 -7.98 4.54 7.58
N GLU A 69 -7.47 5.72 7.89
CA GLU A 69 -7.06 6.68 6.86
C GLU A 69 -5.77 6.29 6.16
N ILE A 70 -4.80 5.74 6.89
CA ILE A 70 -3.60 5.12 6.31
C ILE A 70 -4.00 4.03 5.31
N HIS A 71 -4.95 3.16 5.68
CA HIS A 71 -5.44 2.12 4.80
C HIS A 71 -6.13 2.70 3.55
N GLN A 72 -6.96 3.72 3.74
CA GLN A 72 -7.62 4.39 2.63
C GLN A 72 -6.59 4.98 1.66
N ARG A 73 -5.59 5.70 2.16
CA ARG A 73 -4.54 6.32 1.36
C ARG A 73 -3.70 5.28 0.60
N ALA A 74 -3.35 4.18 1.25
CA ALA A 74 -2.67 3.06 0.61
C ALA A 74 -3.45 2.50 -0.58
N MET A 75 -4.75 2.32 -0.43
CA MET A 75 -5.63 1.85 -1.51
C MET A 75 -5.83 2.89 -2.62
N ASP A 76 -5.97 4.16 -2.25
CA ASP A 76 -6.12 5.25 -3.24
C ASP A 76 -4.88 5.39 -4.12
N ALA A 77 -3.69 5.27 -3.55
CA ALA A 77 -2.44 5.27 -4.30
C ALA A 77 -2.40 4.14 -5.35
N LEU A 78 -2.77 2.92 -4.97
CA LEU A 78 -2.84 1.78 -5.89
C LEU A 78 -3.86 1.99 -7.01
N VAL A 79 -5.05 2.48 -6.68
CA VAL A 79 -6.11 2.75 -7.68
C VAL A 79 -5.65 3.81 -8.67
N GLN A 80 -5.08 4.91 -8.19
CA GLN A 80 -4.58 6.00 -9.03
C GLN A 80 -3.45 5.56 -9.95
N ALA A 81 -2.54 4.73 -9.44
CA ALA A 81 -1.39 4.25 -10.21
C ALA A 81 -1.79 3.32 -11.37
N VAL A 82 -2.78 2.46 -11.19
CA VAL A 82 -3.19 1.49 -12.24
C VAL A 82 -4.22 2.07 -13.22
N ASP A 83 -4.96 3.11 -12.85
CA ASP A 83 -6.04 3.67 -13.67
C ASP A 83 -5.61 4.08 -15.10
N PRO A 84 -4.43 4.70 -15.33
CA PRO A 84 -3.94 4.99 -16.68
C PRO A 84 -3.80 3.74 -17.55
N GLU A 85 -3.29 2.64 -17.00
CA GLU A 85 -3.12 1.38 -17.73
C GLU A 85 -4.47 0.71 -18.01
N VAL A 86 -5.42 0.80 -17.09
CA VAL A 86 -6.80 0.32 -17.30
C VAL A 86 -7.46 0.99 -18.51
N ARG A 87 -7.21 2.27 -18.71
CA ARG A 87 -7.81 3.09 -19.77
C ARG A 87 -6.99 3.14 -21.06
N ARG A 88 -5.78 2.62 -21.03
CA ARG A 88 -4.87 2.64 -22.18
C ARG A 88 -5.49 1.89 -23.36
N ARG A 89 -5.32 2.43 -24.58
CA ARG A 89 -5.71 1.76 -25.84
C ARG A 89 -4.59 0.82 -26.29
N ALA A 90 -4.61 -0.40 -25.78
CA ALA A 90 -3.65 -1.45 -26.09
C ALA A 90 -4.31 -2.83 -25.83
N PRO A 91 -3.74 -3.94 -26.35
CA PRO A 91 -4.18 -5.30 -26.02
C PRO A 91 -4.28 -5.52 -24.50
N ALA A 92 -5.21 -6.36 -24.08
CA ALA A 92 -5.46 -6.57 -22.65
C ALA A 92 -4.23 -7.13 -21.91
N LEU A 93 -3.45 -8.00 -22.55
CA LEU A 93 -2.20 -8.53 -21.98
C LEU A 93 -1.19 -7.40 -21.67
N GLU A 94 -0.97 -6.45 -22.58
CA GLU A 94 -0.08 -5.32 -22.34
C GLU A 94 -0.56 -4.42 -21.21
N ARG A 95 -1.88 -4.18 -21.17
CA ARG A 95 -2.51 -3.39 -20.11
C ARG A 95 -2.36 -4.07 -18.75
N LEU A 96 -2.63 -5.37 -18.69
CA LEU A 96 -2.51 -6.15 -17.46
C LEU A 96 -1.07 -6.16 -16.95
N HIS A 97 -0.08 -6.25 -17.86
CA HIS A 97 1.34 -6.14 -17.52
C HIS A 97 1.69 -4.76 -16.97
N GLY A 98 1.21 -3.69 -17.63
CA GLY A 98 1.37 -2.32 -17.14
C GLY A 98 0.75 -2.10 -15.77
N MET A 99 -0.47 -2.63 -15.55
CA MET A 99 -1.14 -2.59 -14.24
C MET A 99 -0.33 -3.31 -13.16
N ALA A 100 0.19 -4.51 -13.47
CA ALA A 100 1.03 -5.27 -12.54
C ALA A 100 2.31 -4.52 -12.16
N ARG A 101 2.98 -3.92 -13.14
CA ARG A 101 4.17 -3.08 -12.94
C ARG A 101 3.85 -1.89 -12.03
N ARG A 102 2.83 -1.10 -12.38
CA ARG A 102 2.43 0.07 -11.58
C ARG A 102 2.02 -0.30 -10.16
N HIS A 103 1.35 -1.44 -9.99
CA HIS A 103 1.00 -1.96 -8.68
C HIS A 103 2.26 -2.20 -7.82
N VAL A 104 3.27 -2.92 -8.33
CA VAL A 104 4.51 -3.21 -7.60
C VAL A 104 5.30 -1.94 -7.30
N GLU A 105 5.48 -1.05 -8.29
CA GLU A 105 6.14 0.25 -8.11
C GLU A 105 5.49 1.04 -6.96
N THR A 106 4.16 1.14 -6.96
CA THR A 106 3.40 1.86 -5.93
C THR A 106 3.52 1.21 -4.55
N LEU A 107 3.52 -0.13 -4.47
CA LEU A 107 3.76 -0.83 -3.20
C LEU A 107 5.13 -0.50 -2.61
N ILE A 108 6.16 -0.39 -3.44
CA ILE A 108 7.52 -0.02 -3.02
C ILE A 108 7.56 1.45 -2.57
N GLU A 109 7.00 2.36 -3.36
CA GLU A 109 6.98 3.79 -3.06
C GLU A 109 6.20 4.13 -1.79
N THR A 110 5.10 3.44 -1.57
CA THR A 110 4.22 3.64 -0.40
C THR A 110 4.40 2.58 0.68
N GLN A 111 5.57 1.93 0.75
CA GLN A 111 5.83 0.75 1.59
C GLN A 111 5.43 0.93 3.05
N HIS A 112 5.69 2.11 3.64
CA HIS A 112 5.32 2.39 5.03
C HIS A 112 3.82 2.37 5.26
N TYR A 113 3.00 2.86 4.31
CA TYR A 113 1.55 2.72 4.36
C TYR A 113 1.12 1.25 4.20
N GLN A 114 1.68 0.55 3.22
CA GLN A 114 1.27 -0.83 2.90
C GLN A 114 1.61 -1.81 4.03
N ARG A 115 2.79 -1.71 4.63
CA ARG A 115 3.18 -2.54 5.78
C ARG A 115 2.31 -2.26 7.00
N ALA A 116 2.05 -1.00 7.32
CA ALA A 116 1.14 -0.62 8.40
C ALA A 116 -0.26 -1.24 8.22
N VAL A 117 -0.75 -1.32 6.98
CA VAL A 117 -2.04 -1.93 6.64
C VAL A 117 -2.02 -3.44 6.86
N VAL A 118 -1.01 -4.17 6.36
CA VAL A 118 -0.93 -5.63 6.49
C VAL A 118 -0.96 -6.06 7.95
N GLU A 119 -0.17 -5.42 8.80
CA GLU A 119 -0.12 -5.72 10.24
C GLU A 119 -1.41 -5.31 10.97
N GLY A 120 -1.93 -4.13 10.67
CA GLY A 120 -3.08 -3.59 11.38
C GLY A 120 -4.40 -4.30 11.04
N VAL A 121 -4.61 -4.74 9.79
CA VAL A 121 -5.81 -5.49 9.39
C VAL A 121 -5.91 -6.82 10.15
N GLN A 122 -4.82 -7.57 10.25
CA GLN A 122 -4.79 -8.84 10.97
C GLN A 122 -5.19 -8.67 12.44
N MET A 123 -4.79 -7.56 13.03
CA MET A 123 -5.11 -7.27 14.42
C MET A 123 -6.58 -6.84 14.60
N HIS A 124 -7.09 -5.94 13.76
CA HIS A 124 -8.48 -5.46 13.86
C HIS A 124 -9.51 -6.57 13.61
N LEU A 125 -9.18 -7.57 12.80
CA LEU A 125 -10.03 -8.74 12.59
C LEU A 125 -10.10 -9.67 13.82
N ARG A 126 -9.13 -9.57 14.76
CA ARG A 126 -9.03 -10.45 15.94
C ARG A 126 -9.50 -9.80 17.24
N VAL A 127 -9.73 -8.49 17.26
CA VAL A 127 -10.10 -7.74 18.47
C VAL A 127 -11.56 -7.31 18.37
N SER A 128 -12.24 -7.25 19.53
CA SER A 128 -13.60 -6.68 19.63
C SER A 128 -13.58 -5.23 19.15
N THR A 129 -14.19 -4.98 17.99
CA THR A 129 -14.30 -3.67 17.38
C THR A 129 -15.68 -3.07 17.67
N THR A 130 -15.78 -1.74 17.78
CA THR A 130 -17.06 -1.06 17.83
C THR A 130 -17.81 -1.26 16.50
N GLU A 131 -19.14 -1.04 16.50
CA GLU A 131 -19.96 -1.12 15.29
C GLU A 131 -19.41 -0.18 14.18
N ALA A 132 -19.05 1.04 14.55
CA ALA A 132 -18.45 2.01 13.62
C ALA A 132 -17.13 1.50 13.02
N GLN A 133 -16.27 0.88 13.82
CA GLN A 133 -15.02 0.29 13.33
C GLN A 133 -15.28 -0.92 12.40
N ARG A 134 -16.29 -1.77 12.71
CA ARG A 134 -16.69 -2.87 11.83
C ARG A 134 -17.18 -2.37 10.47
N GLN A 135 -18.00 -1.33 10.46
CA GLN A 135 -18.47 -0.72 9.21
C GLN A 135 -17.33 -0.15 8.39
N ARG A 136 -16.36 0.55 8.98
CA ARG A 136 -15.16 1.02 8.29
C ARG A 136 -14.33 -0.13 7.72
N LEU A 137 -14.13 -1.21 8.47
CA LEU A 137 -13.42 -2.40 7.96
C LEU A 137 -14.12 -3.02 6.75
N MET A 138 -15.45 -3.12 6.78
CA MET A 138 -16.23 -3.60 5.63
C MET A 138 -16.04 -2.68 4.41
N GLN A 139 -16.07 -1.37 4.58
CA GLN A 139 -15.81 -0.41 3.48
C GLN A 139 -14.41 -0.59 2.88
N LEU A 140 -13.39 -0.83 3.71
CA LEU A 140 -12.03 -1.10 3.23
C LEU A 140 -11.93 -2.42 2.46
N GLN A 141 -12.62 -3.48 2.93
CA GLN A 141 -12.70 -4.75 2.21
C GLN A 141 -13.43 -4.60 0.87
N ASP A 142 -14.48 -3.79 0.81
CA ASP A 142 -15.18 -3.48 -0.43
C ASP A 142 -14.31 -2.72 -1.43
N ARG A 143 -13.50 -1.77 -0.96
CA ARG A 143 -12.52 -1.08 -1.80
C ARG A 143 -11.51 -2.06 -2.39
N ARG A 144 -10.97 -2.96 -1.57
CA ARG A 144 -10.05 -4.00 -2.03
C ARG A 144 -10.71 -4.91 -3.07
N ARG A 145 -11.96 -5.34 -2.84
CA ARG A 145 -12.72 -6.14 -3.82
C ARG A 145 -12.90 -5.38 -5.13
N ARG A 146 -13.28 -4.10 -5.08
CA ARG A 146 -13.39 -3.27 -6.30
C ARG A 146 -12.07 -3.15 -7.05
N TYR A 147 -10.96 -2.99 -6.35
CA TYR A 147 -9.64 -2.98 -6.96
C TYR A 147 -9.31 -4.30 -7.67
N GLU A 148 -9.57 -5.45 -7.04
CA GLU A 148 -9.44 -6.78 -7.65
C GLU A 148 -10.32 -6.92 -8.92
N GLN A 149 -11.55 -6.39 -8.89
CA GLN A 149 -12.45 -6.42 -10.05
C GLN A 149 -11.91 -5.63 -11.25
N VAL A 150 -11.11 -4.61 -11.05
CA VAL A 150 -10.47 -3.87 -12.15
C VAL A 150 -9.49 -4.76 -12.90
N PHE A 151 -8.65 -5.53 -12.21
CA PHE A 151 -7.76 -6.52 -12.81
C PHE A 151 -8.55 -7.65 -13.49
N LEU A 152 -9.57 -8.18 -12.82
CA LEU A 152 -10.41 -9.22 -13.37
C LEU A 152 -11.09 -8.79 -14.68
N LYS A 153 -11.54 -7.54 -14.77
CA LYS A 153 -12.15 -7.00 -16.00
C LYS A 153 -11.15 -7.03 -17.16
N VAL A 154 -9.91 -6.62 -16.94
CA VAL A 154 -8.88 -6.62 -18.00
C VAL A 154 -8.45 -8.05 -18.35
N LEU A 155 -8.37 -8.95 -17.35
CA LEU A 155 -8.12 -10.39 -17.60
C LEU A 155 -9.20 -11.00 -18.51
N ASN A 156 -10.47 -10.76 -18.21
CA ASN A 156 -11.57 -11.28 -19.06
C ASN A 156 -11.49 -10.74 -20.49
N GLN A 157 -11.13 -9.46 -20.67
CA GLN A 157 -10.92 -8.91 -22.01
C GLN A 157 -9.78 -9.63 -22.75
N GLY A 158 -8.67 -9.96 -22.08
CA GLY A 158 -7.58 -10.70 -22.71
C GLY A 158 -7.92 -12.14 -23.05
N ILE A 159 -8.82 -12.76 -22.29
CA ILE A 159 -9.40 -14.08 -22.64
C ILE A 159 -10.28 -13.96 -23.88
N ASP A 160 -11.12 -12.94 -23.96
CA ASP A 160 -11.97 -12.67 -25.14
C ASP A 160 -11.13 -12.32 -26.38
N GLU A 161 -9.98 -11.68 -26.21
CA GLU A 161 -9.00 -11.37 -27.27
C GLU A 161 -8.19 -12.62 -27.71
N GLY A 162 -8.15 -13.68 -26.89
CA GLY A 162 -7.40 -14.92 -27.14
C GLY A 162 -5.92 -14.87 -26.72
N ASP A 163 -5.47 -13.81 -26.07
CA ASP A 163 -4.09 -13.63 -25.61
C ASP A 163 -3.86 -14.24 -24.21
N LEU A 164 -4.93 -14.45 -23.45
CA LEU A 164 -4.90 -14.98 -22.09
C LEU A 164 -5.82 -16.19 -21.96
N ASP A 165 -5.43 -17.12 -21.08
CA ASP A 165 -6.24 -18.29 -20.72
C ASP A 165 -6.37 -18.41 -19.20
N ALA A 166 -7.60 -18.62 -18.75
CA ALA A 166 -7.89 -19.00 -17.37
C ALA A 166 -9.26 -19.67 -17.32
N THR A 167 -9.28 -20.93 -16.90
CA THR A 167 -10.53 -21.71 -16.73
C THR A 167 -11.48 -21.03 -15.75
N GLU A 168 -10.95 -20.47 -14.68
CA GLU A 168 -11.69 -19.71 -13.66
C GLU A 168 -11.02 -18.36 -13.38
N PRO A 169 -11.31 -17.29 -14.17
CA PRO A 169 -10.62 -16.01 -14.05
C PRO A 169 -10.69 -15.37 -12.65
N ARG A 170 -11.82 -15.58 -11.94
CA ARG A 170 -11.99 -15.08 -10.56
C ARG A 170 -11.07 -15.76 -9.54
N ILE A 171 -10.65 -16.99 -9.81
CA ILE A 171 -9.68 -17.71 -8.99
C ILE A 171 -8.27 -17.34 -9.42
N ALA A 172 -8.01 -17.32 -10.74
CA ALA A 172 -6.70 -17.06 -11.32
C ALA A 172 -6.12 -15.69 -10.93
N ILE A 173 -6.96 -14.65 -10.81
CA ILE A 173 -6.49 -13.31 -10.44
C ILE A 173 -5.98 -13.22 -8.99
N LYS A 174 -6.42 -14.10 -8.10
CA LYS A 174 -6.02 -14.06 -6.68
C LYS A 174 -4.55 -14.40 -6.44
N PRO A 175 -3.99 -15.51 -6.97
CA PRO A 175 -2.56 -15.78 -6.88
C PRO A 175 -1.73 -14.74 -7.62
N VAL A 176 -2.20 -14.16 -8.73
CA VAL A 176 -1.53 -13.05 -9.43
C VAL A 176 -1.35 -11.87 -8.47
N LEU A 177 -2.43 -11.35 -7.90
CA LEU A 177 -2.35 -10.25 -6.93
C LEU A 177 -1.58 -10.66 -5.67
N GLY A 178 -1.67 -11.91 -5.24
CA GLY A 178 -0.88 -12.46 -4.13
C GLY A 178 0.62 -12.38 -4.40
N ALA A 179 1.06 -12.77 -5.59
CA ALA A 179 2.45 -12.70 -6.01
C ALA A 179 2.94 -11.25 -6.08
N LEU A 180 2.17 -10.35 -6.70
CA LEU A 180 2.51 -8.92 -6.77
C LEU A 180 2.60 -8.29 -5.38
N ASN A 181 1.67 -8.59 -4.48
CA ASN A 181 1.68 -8.08 -3.10
C ASN A 181 2.86 -8.62 -2.27
N SER A 182 3.46 -9.76 -2.65
CA SER A 182 4.55 -10.37 -1.87
C SER A 182 5.76 -9.46 -1.70
N VAL A 183 5.96 -8.50 -2.62
CA VAL A 183 7.07 -7.53 -2.58
C VAL A 183 7.13 -6.77 -1.24
N ILE A 184 5.99 -6.51 -0.60
CA ILE A 184 5.93 -5.82 0.70
C ILE A 184 6.72 -6.58 1.78
N ASN A 185 6.79 -7.91 1.69
CA ASN A 185 7.37 -8.75 2.73
C ASN A 185 8.90 -8.84 2.64
N TRP A 186 9.46 -8.80 1.44
CA TRP A 186 10.89 -9.08 1.21
C TRP A 186 11.69 -7.86 0.70
N TYR A 187 11.06 -6.86 0.08
CA TYR A 187 11.77 -5.68 -0.41
C TYR A 187 12.27 -4.81 0.75
N HIS A 188 13.54 -4.46 0.72
CA HIS A 188 14.19 -3.59 1.70
C HIS A 188 14.98 -2.48 0.97
N PRO A 189 14.58 -1.20 1.06
CA PRO A 189 15.22 -0.08 0.34
C PRO A 189 16.73 -0.02 0.48
N ARG A 190 17.28 -0.37 1.65
CA ARG A 190 18.72 -0.33 1.89
C ARG A 190 19.52 -1.34 1.04
N TYR A 191 18.91 -2.43 0.61
CA TYR A 191 19.58 -3.52 -0.11
C TYR A 191 19.16 -3.59 -1.58
N ASP A 192 17.94 -3.14 -1.87
CA ASP A 192 17.29 -3.36 -3.17
C ASP A 192 17.15 -2.08 -4.01
N ASP A 193 17.51 -0.90 -3.46
CA ASP A 193 17.28 0.42 -4.09
C ASP A 193 18.47 0.90 -4.94
N ALA A 194 18.94 0.05 -5.88
CA ALA A 194 19.84 0.50 -6.94
C ALA A 194 19.07 1.27 -8.03
N PRO A 195 19.70 2.15 -8.82
CA PRO A 195 19.04 2.86 -9.91
C PRO A 195 18.26 1.93 -10.84
N GLY A 196 16.98 2.21 -11.09
CA GLY A 196 16.09 1.39 -11.91
C GLY A 196 15.61 0.08 -11.27
N SER A 197 15.92 -0.20 -9.99
CA SER A 197 15.48 -1.43 -9.32
C SER A 197 13.96 -1.55 -9.26
N ARG A 198 13.25 -0.46 -8.97
CA ARG A 198 11.79 -0.45 -8.85
C ARG A 198 11.12 -0.84 -10.15
N GLU A 199 11.58 -0.26 -11.26
CA GLU A 199 11.11 -0.59 -12.62
C GLU A 199 11.36 -2.05 -12.95
N ARG A 200 12.59 -2.55 -12.72
CA ARG A 200 12.92 -3.97 -12.94
C ARG A 200 12.09 -4.92 -12.08
N LEU A 201 11.83 -4.55 -10.83
CA LEU A 201 10.98 -5.33 -9.93
C LEU A 201 9.53 -5.30 -10.36
N GLY A 202 9.03 -4.16 -10.84
CA GLY A 202 7.70 -4.02 -11.41
C GLY A 202 7.53 -4.89 -12.66
N ASP A 203 8.43 -4.79 -13.61
CA ASP A 203 8.41 -5.56 -14.85
C ASP A 203 8.60 -7.06 -14.60
N GLY A 204 9.60 -7.43 -13.80
CA GLY A 204 9.89 -8.83 -13.46
C GLY A 204 8.77 -9.47 -12.67
N GLY A 205 8.25 -8.77 -11.66
CA GLY A 205 7.13 -9.22 -10.85
C GLY A 205 5.86 -9.41 -11.69
N GLY A 206 5.55 -8.46 -12.57
CA GLY A 206 4.46 -8.56 -13.52
C GLY A 206 4.60 -9.76 -14.46
N THR A 207 5.78 -9.92 -15.06
CA THR A 207 6.07 -11.05 -15.97
C THR A 207 5.88 -12.40 -15.27
N VAL A 208 6.44 -12.57 -14.07
CA VAL A 208 6.34 -13.83 -13.31
C VAL A 208 4.89 -14.10 -12.91
N ALA A 209 4.19 -13.08 -12.40
CA ALA A 209 2.82 -13.25 -11.90
C ALA A 209 1.82 -13.59 -13.03
N LEU A 210 2.04 -13.06 -14.24
CA LEU A 210 1.13 -13.24 -15.38
C LEU A 210 1.48 -14.41 -16.29
N ARG A 211 2.70 -14.98 -16.18
CA ARG A 211 3.18 -16.03 -17.09
C ARG A 211 2.27 -17.26 -17.16
N GLY A 212 1.58 -17.59 -16.07
CA GLY A 212 0.65 -18.72 -16.02
C GLY A 212 -0.72 -18.43 -16.66
N LEU A 213 -0.94 -17.21 -17.14
CA LEU A 213 -2.18 -16.78 -17.80
C LEU A 213 -2.00 -16.55 -19.30
N VAL A 214 -0.79 -16.59 -19.84
CA VAL A 214 -0.53 -16.39 -21.27
C VAL A 214 -0.93 -17.65 -22.00
N ALA A 215 -1.77 -17.49 -23.05
CA ALA A 215 -2.29 -18.59 -23.87
C ALA A 215 -1.20 -19.25 -24.75
#